data_84619472c61e2a84fe28e8f13d526b38
#
_entry.id   84619472c61e2a84fe28e8f13d526b38
#
_cell.length_a   1.000
_cell.length_b   1.000
_cell.length_c   1.000
_cell.angle_alpha   90.00
_cell.angle_beta   90.00
_cell.angle_gamma   90.00
#
_symmetry.space_group_name_H-M   'P 1'
#
loop_
_entity.id
_entity.type
_entity.pdbx_description
1 polymer ?
#
loop_
_entity_poly.entity_id
_entity_poly.type
_entity_poly.pdbx_seq_one_letter_code
_entity_poly.pdbx_strand_id
1 'polypeptide(L)'
;MHFSTADFPKMEKFFRRNFFNTLPGPRGLHLIGTKSHRGVENLGLFSSVVHIGATPPLLGFIMRPLTVPRQTYHHMKAQGFFTLNTVDAAILEAAHQSSANYPIETSEFKAVGLTPHYSDLHPAPYVQESKIKIGLELVEEHHIQANGTLFLVGKIVEVIVPDEVVTESGHVEHQVLG
;
A
#
# COMPACT_ATOMS: atom_id res chain seq x y z
N MET A 1 18.24 17.06 -20.56
CA MET A 1 18.79 15.71 -20.85
C MET A 1 17.79 14.97 -21.73
N HIS A 2 18.27 14.12 -22.63
CA HIS A 2 17.43 13.28 -23.50
C HIS A 2 17.94 11.84 -23.41
N PHE A 3 17.04 10.89 -23.17
CA PHE A 3 17.34 9.47 -23.07
C PHE A 3 16.44 8.68 -24.02
N SER A 4 17.00 7.69 -24.69
CA SER A 4 16.30 6.76 -25.56
C SER A 4 16.34 5.34 -25.04
N THR A 5 15.63 4.42 -25.65
CA THR A 5 15.66 3.00 -25.30
C THR A 5 17.06 2.39 -25.39
N ALA A 6 17.96 2.94 -26.24
CA ALA A 6 19.34 2.49 -26.36
C ALA A 6 20.21 2.88 -25.14
N ASP A 7 19.77 3.87 -24.37
CA ASP A 7 20.50 4.37 -23.20
C ASP A 7 20.10 3.65 -21.90
N PHE A 8 18.86 3.18 -21.81
CA PHE A 8 18.32 2.56 -20.58
C PHE A 8 19.13 1.36 -20.07
N PRO A 9 19.58 0.42 -20.92
CA PRO A 9 20.40 -0.71 -20.44
C PRO A 9 21.78 -0.29 -19.91
N LYS A 10 22.30 0.87 -20.36
CA LYS A 10 23.62 1.40 -19.95
C LYS A 10 23.57 2.18 -18.63
N MET A 11 22.37 2.53 -18.16
CA MET A 11 22.21 3.22 -16.89
C MET A 11 22.65 2.31 -15.74
N GLU A 12 23.35 2.90 -14.74
CA GLU A 12 23.64 2.22 -13.49
C GLU A 12 22.32 1.71 -12.85
N LYS A 13 22.35 0.55 -12.22
CA LYS A 13 21.17 -0.17 -11.71
C LYS A 13 20.30 0.71 -10.77
N PHE A 14 20.93 1.40 -9.81
CA PHE A 14 20.21 2.20 -8.83
C PHE A 14 19.72 3.53 -9.43
N PHE A 15 20.53 4.15 -10.31
CA PHE A 15 20.10 5.33 -11.07
C PHE A 15 18.85 5.00 -11.91
N ARG A 16 18.90 3.94 -12.72
CA ARG A 16 17.79 3.51 -13.56
C ARG A 16 16.52 3.25 -12.74
N ARG A 17 16.66 2.53 -11.62
CA ARG A 17 15.54 2.25 -10.71
C ARG A 17 14.92 3.54 -10.20
N ASN A 18 15.74 4.44 -9.65
CA ASN A 18 15.26 5.69 -9.06
C ASN A 18 14.63 6.59 -10.13
N PHE A 19 15.29 6.72 -11.28
CA PHE A 19 14.85 7.52 -12.42
C PHE A 19 13.42 7.10 -12.85
N PHE A 20 13.23 5.84 -13.24
CA PHE A 20 11.92 5.38 -13.69
C PHE A 20 10.85 5.35 -12.60
N ASN A 21 11.23 5.10 -11.35
CA ASN A 21 10.26 5.14 -10.25
C ASN A 21 9.74 6.55 -9.96
N THR A 22 10.52 7.60 -10.24
CA THR A 22 10.16 8.98 -9.89
C THR A 22 9.62 9.79 -11.06
N LEU A 23 9.79 9.34 -12.32
CA LEU A 23 9.27 10.02 -13.51
C LEU A 23 7.78 10.37 -13.46
N PRO A 24 6.88 9.52 -12.92
CA PRO A 24 5.46 9.86 -12.85
C PRO A 24 5.12 10.98 -11.86
N GLY A 25 6.09 11.52 -11.14
CA GLY A 25 5.89 12.58 -10.15
C GLY A 25 5.55 12.07 -8.75
N PRO A 26 5.21 12.98 -7.82
CA PRO A 26 4.85 12.65 -6.44
C PRO A 26 3.63 11.72 -6.38
N ARG A 27 3.66 10.76 -5.46
CA ARG A 27 2.59 9.81 -5.23
C ARG A 27 2.37 9.66 -3.73
N GLY A 28 1.11 9.48 -3.33
CA GLY A 28 0.78 9.16 -1.95
C GLY A 28 1.43 7.85 -1.50
N LEU A 29 1.93 7.83 -0.28
CA LEU A 29 2.42 6.62 0.37
C LEU A 29 1.31 5.98 1.19
N HIS A 30 1.23 4.65 1.13
CA HIS A 30 0.28 3.87 1.90
C HIS A 30 0.96 2.67 2.55
N LEU A 31 0.60 2.40 3.79
CA LEU A 31 0.89 1.14 4.45
C LEU A 31 -0.26 0.16 4.19
N ILE A 32 0.05 -1.00 3.62
CA ILE A 32 -0.91 -2.09 3.46
C ILE A 32 -0.80 -3.03 4.67
N GLY A 33 -1.87 -3.06 5.47
CA GLY A 33 -1.99 -3.97 6.59
C GLY A 33 -2.65 -5.29 6.18
N THR A 34 -2.03 -6.39 6.57
CA THR A 34 -2.55 -7.75 6.36
C THR A 34 -2.24 -8.64 7.56
N LYS A 35 -2.85 -9.81 7.61
CA LYS A 35 -2.62 -10.77 8.70
C LYS A 35 -2.58 -12.19 8.15
N SER A 36 -1.65 -13.00 8.67
CA SER A 36 -1.60 -14.43 8.37
C SER A 36 -2.76 -15.21 9.02
N HIS A 37 -3.01 -16.45 8.61
CA HIS A 37 -3.94 -17.35 9.30
C HIS A 37 -3.53 -17.64 10.76
N ARG A 38 -2.26 -17.47 11.11
CA ARG A 38 -1.73 -17.64 12.46
C ARG A 38 -1.84 -16.37 13.31
N GLY A 39 -2.40 -15.29 12.76
CA GLY A 39 -2.55 -14.02 13.46
C GLY A 39 -1.33 -13.10 13.44
N VAL A 40 -0.27 -13.43 12.69
CA VAL A 40 0.90 -12.54 12.55
C VAL A 40 0.52 -11.38 11.63
N GLU A 41 0.57 -10.15 12.16
CA GLU A 41 0.33 -8.93 11.39
C GLU A 41 1.54 -8.61 10.49
N ASN A 42 1.26 -7.99 9.35
CA ASN A 42 2.26 -7.58 8.39
C ASN A 42 1.93 -6.20 7.82
N LEU A 43 2.95 -5.37 7.61
CA LEU A 43 2.88 -4.10 6.92
C LEU A 43 3.77 -4.09 5.69
N GLY A 44 3.21 -3.59 4.57
CA GLY A 44 3.96 -3.32 3.35
C GLY A 44 3.81 -1.86 2.92
N LEU A 45 4.90 -1.18 2.56
CA LEU A 45 4.88 0.20 2.07
C LEU A 45 4.69 0.23 0.54
N PHE A 46 3.67 0.97 0.07
CA PHE A 46 3.30 1.10 -1.34
C PHE A 46 3.10 2.56 -1.74
N SER A 47 3.50 2.88 -2.98
CA SER A 47 3.30 4.20 -3.61
C SER A 47 2.56 4.12 -4.95
N SER A 48 1.91 2.99 -5.23
CA SER A 48 1.26 2.71 -6.52
C SER A 48 -0.26 2.63 -6.42
N VAL A 49 -0.85 3.11 -5.34
CA VAL A 49 -2.30 3.10 -5.16
C VAL A 49 -2.96 4.08 -6.13
N VAL A 50 -4.00 3.61 -6.83
CA VAL A 50 -4.79 4.41 -7.78
C VAL A 50 -6.29 4.18 -7.58
N HIS A 51 -7.08 5.23 -7.82
CA HIS A 51 -8.54 5.14 -7.90
C HIS A 51 -8.93 4.46 -9.23
N ILE A 52 -9.90 3.54 -9.17
CA ILE A 52 -10.43 2.83 -10.34
C ILE A 52 -11.86 3.28 -10.64
N GLY A 53 -12.71 3.37 -9.62
CA GLY A 53 -14.11 3.73 -9.80
C GLY A 53 -14.82 3.97 -8.47
N ALA A 54 -15.97 4.67 -8.53
CA ALA A 54 -16.79 4.98 -7.37
C ALA A 54 -18.02 4.08 -7.22
N THR A 55 -18.43 3.37 -8.28
CA THR A 55 -19.60 2.49 -8.26
C THR A 55 -19.33 1.22 -9.05
N PRO A 56 -18.94 0.12 -8.39
CA PRO A 56 -18.57 0.03 -6.98
C PRO A 56 -17.29 0.81 -6.65
N PRO A 57 -17.06 1.17 -5.37
CA PRO A 57 -15.86 1.90 -4.97
C PRO A 57 -14.65 0.96 -4.99
N LEU A 58 -13.71 1.22 -5.92
CA LEU A 58 -12.55 0.37 -6.18
C LEU A 58 -11.26 1.18 -6.14
N LEU A 59 -10.24 0.59 -5.49
CA LEU A 59 -8.85 1.03 -5.54
C LEU A 59 -7.98 -0.11 -6.07
N GLY A 60 -6.89 0.25 -6.74
CA GLY A 60 -5.91 -0.73 -7.22
C GLY A 60 -4.49 -0.32 -6.87
N PHE A 61 -3.58 -1.28 -6.89
CA PHE A 61 -2.15 -1.04 -6.69
C PHE A 61 -1.29 -2.12 -7.36
N ILE A 62 -0.01 -1.79 -7.58
CA ILE A 62 0.95 -2.71 -8.20
C ILE A 62 1.70 -3.50 -7.12
N MET A 63 1.60 -4.82 -7.20
CA MET A 63 2.47 -5.76 -6.51
C MET A 63 3.66 -6.11 -7.40
N ARG A 64 4.87 -6.06 -6.83
CA ARG A 64 6.09 -6.48 -7.54
C ARG A 64 6.04 -7.97 -7.88
N PRO A 65 6.84 -8.44 -8.87
CA PRO A 65 6.89 -9.85 -9.23
C PRO A 65 7.10 -10.76 -8.01
N LEU A 66 6.45 -11.93 -8.02
CA LEU A 66 6.50 -12.93 -6.96
C LEU A 66 7.78 -13.81 -7.04
N THR A 67 8.88 -13.27 -7.53
CA THR A 67 10.19 -13.96 -7.59
C THR A 67 10.81 -14.17 -6.21
N VAL A 68 10.30 -13.50 -5.19
CA VAL A 68 10.63 -13.68 -3.78
C VAL A 68 9.32 -13.71 -2.98
N PRO A 69 9.30 -14.32 -1.78
CA PRO A 69 8.11 -14.31 -0.92
C PRO A 69 7.61 -12.88 -0.67
N ARG A 70 6.30 -12.67 -0.85
CA ARG A 70 5.61 -11.40 -0.61
C ARG A 70 4.50 -11.65 0.40
N GLN A 71 4.79 -11.46 1.70
CA GLN A 71 3.85 -11.74 2.79
C GLN A 71 2.51 -11.02 2.59
N THR A 72 2.54 -9.72 2.28
CA THR A 72 1.36 -8.92 1.98
C THR A 72 0.46 -9.59 0.93
N TYR A 73 1.04 -10.07 -0.17
CA TYR A 73 0.29 -10.76 -1.23
C TYR A 73 -0.28 -12.10 -0.75
N HIS A 74 0.54 -12.92 -0.09
CA HIS A 74 0.10 -14.24 0.37
C HIS A 74 -1.02 -14.14 1.41
N HIS A 75 -0.94 -13.17 2.32
CA HIS A 75 -1.98 -12.93 3.32
C HIS A 75 -3.28 -12.46 2.67
N MET A 76 -3.22 -11.49 1.72
CA MET A 76 -4.39 -11.05 0.95
C MET A 76 -5.06 -12.20 0.20
N LYS A 77 -4.30 -13.03 -0.49
CA LYS A 77 -4.84 -14.19 -1.24
C LYS A 77 -5.48 -15.21 -0.31
N ALA A 78 -4.92 -15.40 0.88
CA ALA A 78 -5.42 -16.37 1.84
C ALA A 78 -6.66 -15.89 2.61
N GLN A 79 -6.73 -14.60 2.94
CA GLN A 79 -7.76 -14.01 3.79
C GLN A 79 -8.84 -13.25 3.01
N GLY A 80 -8.54 -12.80 1.80
CA GLY A 80 -9.44 -11.97 0.99
C GLY A 80 -9.51 -10.50 1.39
N PHE A 81 -8.84 -10.09 2.48
CA PHE A 81 -8.96 -8.75 3.05
C PHE A 81 -7.61 -8.10 3.32
N PHE A 82 -7.57 -6.78 3.21
CA PHE A 82 -6.40 -5.95 3.52
C PHE A 82 -6.82 -4.52 3.83
N THR A 83 -5.93 -3.73 4.43
CA THR A 83 -6.17 -2.32 4.70
C THR A 83 -5.19 -1.45 3.92
N LEU A 84 -5.62 -0.24 3.55
CA LEU A 84 -4.77 0.85 3.11
C LEU A 84 -4.79 1.94 4.17
N ASN A 85 -3.62 2.38 4.61
CA ASN A 85 -3.44 3.38 5.64
C ASN A 85 -2.55 4.48 5.08
N THR A 86 -3.00 5.75 5.06
CA THR A 86 -2.20 6.87 4.55
C THR A 86 -1.00 7.11 5.44
N VAL A 87 0.11 7.49 4.82
CA VAL A 87 1.34 7.86 5.52
C VAL A 87 1.47 9.37 5.48
N ASP A 88 1.51 10.00 6.64
CA ASP A 88 1.84 11.40 6.84
C ASP A 88 3.27 11.56 7.39
N ALA A 89 3.69 12.81 7.62
CA ALA A 89 5.03 13.11 8.11
C ALA A 89 5.32 12.48 9.49
N ALA A 90 4.30 12.30 10.35
CA ALA A 90 4.48 11.80 11.71
C ALA A 90 4.90 10.31 11.73
N ILE A 91 4.45 9.51 10.76
CA ILE A 91 4.75 8.07 10.68
C ILE A 91 5.67 7.69 9.52
N LEU A 92 6.20 8.67 8.78
CA LEU A 92 7.01 8.43 7.58
C LEU A 92 8.24 7.56 7.83
N GLU A 93 8.93 7.79 8.92
CA GLU A 93 10.16 7.05 9.29
C GLU A 93 9.84 5.57 9.60
N ALA A 94 8.82 5.33 10.40
CA ALA A 94 8.32 3.99 10.72
C ALA A 94 7.80 3.27 9.44
N ALA A 95 7.05 3.99 8.61
CA ALA A 95 6.56 3.48 7.34
C ALA A 95 7.71 3.09 6.38
N HIS A 96 8.76 3.90 6.29
CA HIS A 96 9.94 3.56 5.50
C HIS A 96 10.66 2.34 6.07
N GLN A 97 10.83 2.27 7.40
CA GLN A 97 11.48 1.16 8.08
C GLN A 97 10.72 -0.17 7.89
N SER A 98 9.37 -0.15 7.76
CA SER A 98 8.57 -1.36 7.50
C SER A 98 8.93 -2.07 6.18
N SER A 99 9.61 -1.38 5.26
CA SER A 99 10.08 -1.96 3.98
C SER A 99 11.40 -2.74 4.11
N ALA A 100 12.02 -2.81 5.29
CA ALA A 100 13.19 -3.64 5.54
C ALA A 100 12.83 -5.14 5.51
N ASN A 101 13.85 -5.98 5.35
CA ASN A 101 13.65 -7.43 5.34
C ASN A 101 13.55 -7.95 6.79
N TYR A 102 12.34 -8.35 7.19
CA TYR A 102 12.10 -9.00 8.48
C TYR A 102 11.87 -10.51 8.29
N PRO A 103 12.16 -11.34 9.32
CA PRO A 103 11.76 -12.75 9.33
C PRO A 103 10.23 -12.90 9.21
N ILE A 104 9.77 -13.99 8.59
CA ILE A 104 8.34 -14.23 8.30
C ILE A 104 7.45 -14.18 9.55
N GLU A 105 7.97 -14.59 10.69
CA GLU A 105 7.22 -14.61 11.97
C GLU A 105 7.30 -13.27 12.74
N THR A 106 7.96 -12.26 12.15
CA THR A 106 8.08 -10.94 12.79
C THR A 106 6.99 -10.02 12.24
N SER A 107 6.17 -9.47 13.13
CA SER A 107 5.23 -8.41 12.76
C SER A 107 5.98 -7.10 12.50
N GLU A 108 5.85 -6.53 11.31
CA GLU A 108 6.43 -5.21 10.99
C GLU A 108 5.81 -4.13 11.86
N PHE A 109 4.53 -4.21 12.23
CA PHE A 109 3.92 -3.29 13.20
C PHE A 109 4.77 -3.18 14.46
N LYS A 110 5.09 -4.33 15.07
CA LYS A 110 5.90 -4.39 16.29
C LYS A 110 7.33 -3.93 16.04
N ALA A 111 7.92 -4.30 14.89
CA ALA A 111 9.31 -4.01 14.59
C ALA A 111 9.57 -2.51 14.39
N VAL A 112 8.56 -1.75 13.90
CA VAL A 112 8.69 -0.32 13.60
C VAL A 112 7.96 0.57 14.61
N GLY A 113 7.32 -0.02 15.65
CA GLY A 113 6.62 0.72 16.70
C GLY A 113 5.28 1.32 16.28
N LEU A 114 4.64 0.78 15.24
CA LEU A 114 3.27 1.12 14.86
C LEU A 114 2.27 0.17 15.53
N THR A 115 1.07 0.67 15.84
CA THR A 115 0.05 -0.06 16.57
C THR A 115 -1.00 -0.65 15.63
N PRO A 116 -1.23 -1.97 15.63
CA PRO A 116 -2.35 -2.56 14.90
C PRO A 116 -3.67 -2.16 15.56
N HIS A 117 -4.62 -1.69 14.76
CA HIS A 117 -5.99 -1.39 15.18
C HIS A 117 -6.97 -2.27 14.39
N TYR A 118 -7.98 -2.80 15.05
CA TYR A 118 -9.04 -3.61 14.44
C TYR A 118 -10.39 -2.93 14.60
N SER A 119 -11.23 -3.01 13.58
CA SER A 119 -12.65 -2.69 13.67
C SER A 119 -13.49 -3.96 13.77
N ASP A 120 -14.76 -3.81 14.16
CA ASP A 120 -15.72 -4.91 14.15
C ASP A 120 -16.20 -5.28 12.74
N LEU A 121 -15.92 -4.44 11.74
CA LEU A 121 -16.41 -4.58 10.37
C LEU A 121 -15.35 -5.17 9.42
N HIS A 122 -14.06 -5.17 9.81
CA HIS A 122 -12.97 -5.56 8.92
C HIS A 122 -11.91 -6.42 9.62
N PRO A 123 -11.54 -7.61 9.06
CA PRO A 123 -10.69 -8.57 9.76
C PRO A 123 -9.18 -8.26 9.69
N ALA A 124 -8.73 -7.43 8.74
CA ALA A 124 -7.32 -7.08 8.61
C ALA A 124 -6.95 -5.87 9.48
N PRO A 125 -5.70 -5.78 9.98
CA PRO A 125 -5.27 -4.71 10.86
C PRO A 125 -5.12 -3.37 10.11
N TYR A 126 -5.64 -2.30 10.69
CA TYR A 126 -5.32 -0.91 10.36
C TYR A 126 -4.07 -0.46 11.11
N VAL A 127 -3.47 0.65 10.67
CA VAL A 127 -2.44 1.37 11.45
C VAL A 127 -3.14 2.41 12.31
N GLN A 128 -3.04 2.28 13.65
CA GLN A 128 -3.71 3.18 14.59
C GLN A 128 -3.34 4.64 14.36
N GLU A 129 -2.07 4.91 14.10
CA GLU A 129 -1.49 6.24 13.92
C GLU A 129 -1.86 6.89 12.58
N SER A 130 -2.27 6.10 11.57
CA SER A 130 -2.73 6.64 10.29
C SER A 130 -4.04 7.40 10.44
N LYS A 131 -4.17 8.55 9.79
CA LYS A 131 -5.36 9.40 9.87
C LYS A 131 -6.48 8.92 8.95
N ILE A 132 -6.15 8.42 7.76
CA ILE A 132 -7.13 7.83 6.85
C ILE A 132 -6.84 6.34 6.72
N LYS A 133 -7.84 5.53 7.01
CA LYS A 133 -7.78 4.07 6.99
C LYS A 133 -8.90 3.53 6.12
N ILE A 134 -8.58 2.64 5.21
CA ILE A 134 -9.52 2.08 4.24
C ILE A 134 -9.44 0.56 4.33
N GLY A 135 -10.55 -0.09 4.62
CA GLY A 135 -10.69 -1.55 4.61
C GLY A 135 -11.15 -2.01 3.23
N LEU A 136 -10.48 -3.04 2.70
CA LEU A 136 -10.75 -3.54 1.34
C LEU A 136 -10.88 -5.06 1.32
N GLU A 137 -11.77 -5.53 0.44
CA GLU A 137 -11.86 -6.91 -0.01
C GLU A 137 -11.12 -7.05 -1.34
N LEU A 138 -10.23 -8.05 -1.47
CA LEU A 138 -9.55 -8.35 -2.73
C LEU A 138 -10.55 -8.96 -3.72
N VAL A 139 -10.81 -8.28 -4.83
CA VAL A 139 -11.83 -8.70 -5.81
C VAL A 139 -11.24 -9.17 -7.13
N GLU A 140 -10.12 -8.58 -7.59
CA GLU A 140 -9.49 -8.93 -8.85
C GLU A 140 -7.97 -8.93 -8.79
N GLU A 141 -7.35 -9.69 -9.70
CA GLU A 141 -5.91 -9.75 -9.88
C GLU A 141 -5.59 -9.87 -11.38
N HIS A 142 -4.72 -8.98 -11.87
CA HIS A 142 -4.31 -8.96 -13.26
C HIS A 142 -2.79 -9.09 -13.39
N HIS A 143 -2.33 -10.07 -14.17
CA HIS A 143 -0.92 -10.25 -14.48
C HIS A 143 -0.46 -9.31 -15.59
N ILE A 144 0.54 -8.49 -15.33
CA ILE A 144 1.19 -7.64 -16.33
C ILE A 144 2.35 -8.43 -16.93
N GLN A 145 2.09 -9.05 -18.08
CA GLN A 145 3.01 -9.97 -18.75
C GLN A 145 4.37 -9.33 -19.09
N ALA A 146 4.38 -8.02 -19.38
CA ALA A 146 5.57 -7.30 -19.80
C ALA A 146 6.72 -7.31 -18.77
N ASN A 147 6.41 -7.42 -17.47
CA ASN A 147 7.41 -7.36 -16.41
C ASN A 147 7.13 -8.30 -15.22
N GLY A 148 6.06 -9.09 -15.28
CA GLY A 148 5.68 -10.04 -14.24
C GLY A 148 5.10 -9.41 -12.97
N THR A 149 4.73 -8.12 -12.99
CA THR A 149 4.03 -7.49 -11.87
C THR A 149 2.56 -7.89 -11.87
N LEU A 150 1.88 -7.67 -10.73
CA LEU A 150 0.45 -7.90 -10.57
C LEU A 150 -0.24 -6.56 -10.29
N PHE A 151 -1.36 -6.31 -10.94
CA PHE A 151 -2.28 -5.26 -10.55
C PHE A 151 -3.40 -5.87 -9.72
N LEU A 152 -3.49 -5.49 -8.45
CA LEU A 152 -4.46 -5.99 -7.50
C LEU A 152 -5.57 -4.95 -7.32
N VAL A 153 -6.82 -5.41 -7.34
CA VAL A 153 -8.01 -4.57 -7.20
C VAL A 153 -8.73 -4.91 -5.91
N GLY A 154 -8.94 -3.92 -5.08
CA GLY A 154 -9.70 -4.01 -3.84
C GLY A 154 -10.99 -3.21 -3.90
N LYS A 155 -12.09 -3.79 -3.43
CA LYS A 155 -13.36 -3.11 -3.19
C LYS A 155 -13.33 -2.50 -1.79
N ILE A 156 -13.61 -1.22 -1.70
CA ILE A 156 -13.73 -0.54 -0.40
C ILE A 156 -14.96 -1.07 0.33
N VAL A 157 -14.77 -1.51 1.56
CA VAL A 157 -15.84 -2.02 2.45
C VAL A 157 -15.96 -1.23 3.74
N GLU A 158 -14.90 -0.50 4.14
CA GLU A 158 -14.91 0.38 5.31
C GLU A 158 -13.97 1.56 5.09
N VAL A 159 -14.31 2.74 5.61
CA VAL A 159 -13.45 3.92 5.65
C VAL A 159 -13.51 4.54 7.04
N ILE A 160 -12.33 4.79 7.62
CA ILE A 160 -12.17 5.54 8.88
C ILE A 160 -11.38 6.79 8.55
N VAL A 161 -12.01 7.94 8.70
CA VAL A 161 -11.45 9.25 8.35
C VAL A 161 -11.94 10.30 9.34
N PRO A 162 -11.11 11.30 9.74
CA PRO A 162 -11.57 12.39 10.60
C PRO A 162 -12.64 13.25 9.90
N ASP A 163 -13.67 13.65 10.64
CA ASP A 163 -14.78 14.42 10.08
C ASP A 163 -14.32 15.76 9.46
N GLU A 164 -13.35 16.41 10.10
CA GLU A 164 -12.83 17.72 9.70
C GLU A 164 -12.12 17.76 8.35
N VAL A 165 -11.73 16.60 7.77
CA VAL A 165 -11.07 16.56 6.46
C VAL A 165 -12.00 16.21 5.31
N VAL A 166 -13.28 15.94 5.60
CA VAL A 166 -14.29 15.63 4.59
C VAL A 166 -15.19 16.84 4.39
N THR A 167 -15.13 17.43 3.19
CA THR A 167 -15.98 18.58 2.86
C THR A 167 -17.45 18.15 2.65
N GLU A 168 -18.38 19.11 2.66
CA GLU A 168 -19.79 18.85 2.34
C GLU A 168 -20.01 18.22 0.96
N SER A 169 -19.10 18.46 0.01
CA SER A 169 -19.11 17.85 -1.33
C SER A 169 -18.50 16.45 -1.37
N GLY A 170 -17.98 15.93 -0.25
CA GLY A 170 -17.33 14.63 -0.15
C GLY A 170 -15.86 14.62 -0.59
N HIS A 171 -15.25 15.80 -0.81
CA HIS A 171 -13.82 15.88 -1.09
C HIS A 171 -13.01 15.70 0.20
N VAL A 172 -11.91 14.93 0.12
CA VAL A 172 -10.99 14.69 1.25
C VAL A 172 -9.78 15.62 1.12
N GLU A 173 -9.63 16.53 2.07
CA GLU A 173 -8.56 17.54 2.10
C GLU A 173 -7.29 17.00 2.78
N HIS A 174 -6.45 16.30 2.01
CA HIS A 174 -5.20 15.71 2.53
C HIS A 174 -4.23 16.74 3.10
N GLN A 175 -4.26 17.99 2.66
CA GLN A 175 -3.36 19.05 3.15
C GLN A 175 -3.61 19.40 4.62
N VAL A 176 -4.81 19.18 5.13
CA VAL A 176 -5.17 19.40 6.54
C VAL A 176 -4.52 18.36 7.46
N LEU A 177 -4.09 17.25 6.89
CA LEU A 177 -3.52 16.12 7.64
C LEU A 177 -2.01 16.28 7.97
N GLY A 178 -1.29 17.25 7.36
CA GLY A 178 0.12 17.50 7.56
C GLY A 178 1.04 16.78 6.59
#